data_4b9fd6617c63449a15b1139f4c2e3fbc
#
_entry.id   4b9fd6617c63449a15b1139f4c2e3fbc
#
_cell.length_a   1.000
_cell.length_b   1.000
_cell.length_c   1.000
_cell.angle_alpha   90.00
_cell.angle_beta   90.00
_cell.angle_gamma   90.00
#
_symmetry.space_group_name_H-M   'P 1'
#
loop_
_entity.id
_entity.type
_entity.pdbx_description
1 polymer ?
#
loop_
_entity_poly.entity_id
_entity_poly.type
_entity_poly.pdbx_seq_one_letter_code
_entity_poly.pdbx_strand_id
1 'polypeptide(L)'
;MARNRIALSGSGMIGGTLAHLIGLKELGDVVLFDIAEGIPQGKGLDIAQSSAVEGFDAKFSGASAYSAIEGADVCIVTAGVPRKPGMSRDDLLGINLKVMEQVGAGIKKYAPKA
;
A
#
# COMPACT_ATOMS: atom_id res chain seq x y z
N MET A 1 11.06 10.42 18.97
CA MET A 1 11.35 9.19 18.21
C MET A 1 10.51 9.13 16.95
N ALA A 2 11.12 8.78 15.84
CA ALA A 2 10.39 8.55 14.62
C ALA A 2 9.55 7.26 14.73
N ARG A 3 8.32 7.30 14.23
CA ARG A 3 7.48 6.11 14.15
C ARG A 3 7.96 5.22 13.02
N ASN A 4 7.67 3.94 13.10
CA ASN A 4 7.86 3.02 11.99
C ASN A 4 7.04 3.50 10.79
N ARG A 5 7.59 3.31 9.61
CA ARG A 5 6.95 3.65 8.35
C ARG A 5 6.56 2.37 7.63
N ILE A 6 5.27 2.18 7.41
CA ILE A 6 4.72 0.96 6.81
C ILE A 6 4.14 1.32 5.45
N ALA A 7 4.70 0.72 4.41
CA ALA A 7 4.25 0.92 3.05
C ALA A 7 3.36 -0.26 2.61
N LEU A 8 2.20 0.08 2.07
CA LEU A 8 1.26 -0.89 1.51
C LEU A 8 1.27 -0.74 0.00
N SER A 9 1.87 -1.70 -0.69
CA SER A 9 1.88 -1.75 -2.16
C SER A 9 0.65 -2.50 -2.64
N GLY A 10 -0.35 -1.74 -3.02
CA GLY A 10 -1.70 -2.18 -3.33
C GLY A 10 -2.68 -1.53 -2.38
N SER A 11 -3.59 -0.73 -2.93
CA SER A 11 -4.59 0.03 -2.16
C SER A 11 -6.02 -0.42 -2.48
N GLY A 12 -6.17 -1.70 -2.81
CA GLY A 12 -7.46 -2.33 -3.01
C GLY A 12 -8.18 -2.61 -1.69
N MET A 13 -9.08 -3.58 -1.69
CA MET A 13 -9.86 -3.93 -0.49
C MET A 13 -8.98 -4.39 0.66
N ILE A 14 -8.00 -5.25 0.38
CA ILE A 14 -7.09 -5.78 1.40
C ILE A 14 -6.14 -4.68 1.89
N GLY A 15 -5.50 -3.96 0.98
CA GLY A 15 -4.57 -2.88 1.35
C GLY A 15 -5.22 -1.78 2.18
N GLY A 16 -6.41 -1.34 1.79
CA GLY A 16 -7.17 -0.34 2.55
C GLY A 16 -7.58 -0.83 3.94
N THR A 17 -8.01 -2.08 4.06
CA THR A 17 -8.37 -2.68 5.35
C THR A 17 -7.15 -2.80 6.26
N LEU A 18 -6.02 -3.26 5.72
CA LEU A 18 -4.75 -3.33 6.47
C LEU A 18 -4.32 -1.94 6.97
N ALA A 19 -4.41 -0.92 6.12
CA ALA A 19 -4.08 0.44 6.50
C ALA A 19 -4.90 0.90 7.71
N HIS A 20 -6.19 0.67 7.70
CA HIS A 20 -7.08 1.03 8.80
C HIS A 20 -6.71 0.29 10.09
N LEU A 21 -6.48 -1.03 10.02
CA LEU A 21 -6.09 -1.83 11.17
C LEU A 21 -4.74 -1.40 11.74
N ILE A 22 -3.77 -1.08 10.90
CA ILE A 22 -2.47 -0.57 11.32
C ILE A 22 -2.62 0.75 12.07
N GLY A 23 -3.47 1.64 11.58
CA GLY A 23 -3.78 2.90 12.25
C GLY A 23 -4.42 2.70 13.60
N LEU A 24 -5.47 1.88 13.67
CA LEU A 24 -6.17 1.58 14.93
C LEU A 24 -5.25 1.00 15.99
N LYS A 25 -4.28 0.19 15.59
CA LYS A 25 -3.30 -0.41 16.51
C LYS A 25 -2.06 0.47 16.71
N GLU A 26 -1.99 1.60 16.06
CA GLU A 26 -0.87 2.55 16.14
C GLU A 26 0.51 1.89 15.93
N LEU A 27 0.58 0.99 14.94
CA LEU A 27 1.82 0.26 14.62
C LEU A 27 2.87 1.13 13.93
N GLY A 28 2.45 2.20 13.27
CA GLY A 28 3.32 3.12 12.56
C GLY A 28 2.55 4.06 11.66
N ASP A 29 3.27 4.91 10.95
CA ASP A 29 2.71 5.76 9.90
C ASP A 29 2.57 4.96 8.62
N VAL A 30 1.52 5.20 7.86
CA VAL A 30 1.14 4.38 6.72
C VAL A 30 1.27 5.15 5.41
N VAL A 31 1.92 4.55 4.43
CA VAL A 31 1.91 5.01 3.05
C VAL A 31 1.15 3.99 2.21
N LEU A 32 0.04 4.42 1.64
CA LEU A 32 -0.72 3.66 0.68
C LEU A 32 -0.18 3.95 -0.73
N PHE A 33 0.21 2.92 -1.44
CA PHE A 33 0.68 3.03 -2.81
C PHE A 33 -0.18 2.20 -3.74
N ASP A 34 -0.53 2.76 -4.88
CA ASP A 34 -1.16 2.04 -5.98
C ASP A 34 -0.89 2.79 -7.29
N ILE A 35 -0.82 2.05 -8.39
CA ILE A 35 -0.71 2.65 -9.72
C ILE A 35 -2.02 3.30 -10.17
N ALA A 36 -3.14 2.92 -9.58
CA ALA A 36 -4.44 3.54 -9.83
C ALA A 36 -4.48 4.91 -9.14
N GLU A 37 -4.31 5.95 -9.93
CA GLU A 37 -4.26 7.31 -9.44
C GLU A 37 -5.56 7.72 -8.74
N GLY A 38 -5.43 8.38 -7.60
CA GLY A 38 -6.56 8.85 -6.80
C GLY A 38 -7.03 7.87 -5.73
N ILE A 39 -6.92 6.57 -5.95
CA ILE A 39 -7.38 5.54 -5.00
C ILE A 39 -6.55 5.55 -3.70
N PRO A 40 -5.21 5.47 -3.75
CA PRO A 40 -4.44 5.49 -2.51
C PRO A 40 -4.56 6.82 -1.76
N GLN A 41 -4.63 7.92 -2.48
CA GLN A 41 -4.80 9.25 -1.89
C GLN A 41 -6.16 9.37 -1.20
N GLY A 42 -7.23 8.95 -1.87
CA GLY A 42 -8.58 9.00 -1.32
C GLY A 42 -8.75 8.11 -0.11
N LYS A 43 -8.24 6.88 -0.15
CA LYS A 43 -8.29 5.96 1.00
C LYS A 43 -7.46 6.47 2.18
N GLY A 44 -6.28 7.00 1.91
CA GLY A 44 -5.43 7.59 2.94
C GLY A 44 -6.14 8.72 3.68
N LEU A 45 -6.78 9.61 2.94
CA LEU A 45 -7.53 10.73 3.50
C LEU A 45 -8.75 10.24 4.31
N ASP A 46 -9.52 9.31 3.76
CA ASP A 46 -10.69 8.74 4.42
C ASP A 46 -10.33 8.09 5.76
N ILE A 47 -9.30 7.27 5.78
CA ILE A 47 -8.83 6.61 7.01
C ILE A 47 -8.28 7.64 8.01
N ALA A 48 -7.51 8.62 7.54
CA ALA A 48 -6.98 9.67 8.39
C ALA A 48 -8.09 10.44 9.10
N GLN A 49 -9.19 10.70 8.43
CA GLN A 49 -10.35 11.38 9.01
C GLN A 49 -11.02 10.57 10.13
N SER A 50 -10.93 9.24 10.08
CA SER A 50 -11.47 8.39 11.14
C SER A 50 -10.72 8.50 12.46
N SER A 51 -9.52 9.05 12.46
CA SER A 51 -8.73 9.25 13.67
C SER A 51 -9.42 10.13 14.72
N ALA A 52 -10.23 11.06 14.29
CA ALA A 52 -10.99 11.93 15.18
C ALA A 52 -12.03 11.16 16.00
N VAL A 53 -12.56 10.07 15.46
CA VAL A 53 -13.55 9.20 16.12
C VAL A 53 -12.85 8.08 16.89
N GLU A 54 -11.85 7.44 16.28
CA GLU A 54 -11.19 6.25 16.83
C GLU A 54 -10.03 6.58 17.77
N GLY A 55 -9.55 7.81 17.76
CA GLY A 55 -8.53 8.28 18.71
C GLY A 55 -7.10 7.85 18.44
N PHE A 56 -6.78 7.38 17.25
CA PHE A 56 -5.40 7.06 16.90
C PHE A 56 -4.65 8.27 16.30
N ASP A 57 -3.33 8.25 16.37
CA ASP A 57 -2.44 9.35 15.96
C ASP A 57 -1.42 8.91 14.86
N ALA A 58 -1.74 7.95 14.05
CA ALA A 58 -0.92 7.56 12.91
C ALA A 58 -1.15 8.51 11.73
N LYS A 59 -0.08 8.78 10.97
CA LYS A 59 -0.18 9.55 9.73
C LYS A 59 -0.45 8.63 8.55
N PHE A 60 -1.34 9.07 7.68
CA PHE A 60 -1.69 8.37 6.45
C PHE A 60 -1.39 9.24 5.25
N SER A 61 -0.76 8.67 4.25
CA SER A 61 -0.56 9.30 2.95
C SER A 61 -0.83 8.30 1.85
N GLY A 62 -1.20 8.79 0.68
CA GLY A 62 -1.41 7.98 -0.51
C GLY A 62 -0.61 8.53 -1.67
N ALA A 63 -0.09 7.66 -2.51
CA ALA A 63 0.70 8.07 -3.67
C ALA A 63 0.62 7.03 -4.79
N SER A 64 0.92 7.47 -6.00
CA SER A 64 1.01 6.61 -7.18
C SER A 64 2.44 6.56 -7.76
N ALA A 65 3.42 7.06 -7.02
CA ALA A 65 4.83 6.96 -7.38
C ALA A 65 5.58 6.14 -6.33
N TYR A 66 6.46 5.25 -6.77
CA TYR A 66 7.25 4.39 -5.87
C TYR A 66 8.14 5.17 -4.92
N SER A 67 8.57 6.36 -5.29
CA SER A 67 9.37 7.22 -4.40
C SER A 67 8.68 7.51 -3.06
N ALA A 68 7.38 7.39 -2.98
CA ALA A 68 6.63 7.62 -1.75
C ALA A 68 6.90 6.57 -0.66
N ILE A 69 7.38 5.38 -1.03
CA ILE A 69 7.73 4.33 -0.06
C ILE A 69 9.15 4.46 0.48
N GLU A 70 9.89 5.48 0.06
CA GLU A 70 11.25 5.69 0.51
C GLU A 70 11.35 5.70 2.03
N GLY A 71 12.32 4.94 2.54
CA GLY A 71 12.54 4.85 3.98
C GLY A 71 11.55 3.99 4.74
N ALA A 72 10.70 3.22 4.06
CA ALA A 72 9.79 2.31 4.74
C ALA A 72 10.56 1.24 5.52
N ASP A 73 10.08 0.94 6.72
CA ASP A 73 10.62 -0.13 7.57
C ASP A 73 10.01 -1.48 7.21
N VAL A 74 8.75 -1.47 6.79
CA VAL A 74 8.01 -2.67 6.38
C VAL A 74 7.24 -2.37 5.10
N CYS A 75 7.31 -3.29 4.15
CA CYS A 75 6.49 -3.24 2.94
C CYS A 75 5.58 -4.46 2.91
N ILE A 76 4.28 -4.22 2.84
CA ILE A 76 3.27 -5.29 2.67
C ILE A 76 2.73 -5.19 1.24
N VAL A 77 2.87 -6.26 0.49
CA VAL A 77 2.50 -6.29 -0.93
C VAL A 77 1.20 -7.06 -1.10
N THR A 78 0.18 -6.35 -1.54
CA THR A 78 -1.12 -6.92 -1.92
C THR A 78 -1.48 -6.54 -3.36
N ALA A 79 -0.52 -5.99 -4.10
CA ALA A 79 -0.70 -5.58 -5.49
C ALA A 79 -0.97 -6.78 -6.39
N GLY A 80 -1.80 -6.59 -7.39
CA GLY A 80 -2.13 -7.61 -8.37
C GLY A 80 -3.39 -7.24 -9.13
N VAL A 81 -3.58 -7.90 -10.26
CA VAL A 81 -4.77 -7.75 -11.08
C VAL A 81 -5.71 -8.90 -10.80
N PRO A 82 -6.99 -8.65 -10.49
CA PRO A 82 -7.96 -9.72 -10.27
C PRO A 82 -8.27 -10.43 -11.59
N ARG A 83 -8.66 -11.70 -11.48
CA ARG A 83 -9.07 -12.48 -12.63
C ARG A 83 -10.31 -11.86 -13.29
N LYS A 84 -10.24 -11.65 -14.59
CA LYS A 84 -11.36 -11.17 -15.39
C LYS A 84 -12.00 -12.33 -16.18
N PRO A 85 -13.29 -12.23 -16.54
CA PRO A 85 -13.92 -13.22 -17.38
C PRO A 85 -13.13 -13.43 -18.70
N GLY A 86 -12.98 -14.69 -19.11
CA GLY A 86 -12.22 -15.06 -20.31
C GLY A 86 -10.72 -15.20 -20.10
N MET A 87 -10.23 -14.94 -18.91
CA MET A 87 -8.81 -15.03 -18.57
C MET A 87 -8.50 -16.39 -17.93
N SER A 88 -7.47 -17.08 -18.44
CA SER A 88 -6.98 -18.31 -17.82
C SER A 88 -6.10 -17.98 -16.60
N ARG A 89 -5.81 -19.00 -15.78
CA ARG A 89 -4.86 -18.86 -14.67
C ARG A 89 -3.45 -18.52 -15.14
N ASP A 90 -3.04 -19.07 -16.28
CA ASP A 90 -1.73 -18.82 -16.86
C ASP A 90 -1.63 -17.38 -17.37
N ASP A 91 -2.70 -16.84 -17.98
CA ASP A 91 -2.77 -15.43 -18.35
C ASP A 91 -2.63 -14.52 -17.13
N LEU A 92 -3.33 -14.84 -16.08
CA LEU A 92 -3.29 -14.08 -14.81
C LEU A 92 -1.90 -14.15 -14.18
N LEU A 93 -1.26 -15.32 -14.20
CA LEU A 93 0.10 -15.50 -13.68
C LEU A 93 1.09 -14.60 -14.41
N GLY A 94 1.03 -14.56 -15.75
CA GLY A 94 1.90 -13.72 -16.55
C GLY A 94 1.74 -12.22 -16.23
N ILE A 95 0.52 -11.76 -16.08
CA ILE A 95 0.22 -10.37 -15.73
C ILE A 95 0.72 -10.03 -14.33
N ASN A 96 0.42 -10.86 -13.34
CA ASN A 96 0.80 -10.61 -11.96
C ASN A 96 2.31 -10.78 -11.74
N LEU A 97 2.99 -11.61 -12.52
CA LEU A 97 4.44 -11.69 -12.48
C LEU A 97 5.09 -10.35 -12.85
N LYS A 98 4.58 -9.69 -13.90
CA LYS A 98 5.05 -8.35 -14.27
C LYS A 98 4.79 -7.32 -13.16
N VAL A 99 3.63 -7.40 -12.52
CA VAL A 99 3.32 -6.53 -11.37
C VAL A 99 4.32 -6.75 -10.25
N MET A 100 4.63 -7.99 -9.91
CA MET A 100 5.60 -8.33 -8.87
C MET A 100 7.02 -7.88 -9.22
N GLU A 101 7.42 -7.96 -10.47
CA GLU A 101 8.71 -7.44 -10.94
C GLU A 101 8.81 -5.93 -10.71
N GLN A 102 7.77 -5.19 -11.04
CA GLN A 102 7.72 -3.73 -10.83
C GLN A 102 7.74 -3.37 -9.34
N VAL A 103 6.93 -4.05 -8.53
CA VAL A 103 6.88 -3.84 -7.09
C VAL A 103 8.22 -4.15 -6.45
N GLY A 104 8.82 -5.29 -6.79
CA GLY A 104 10.13 -5.68 -6.28
C GLY A 104 11.21 -4.68 -6.65
N ALA A 105 11.22 -4.20 -7.89
CA ALA A 105 12.17 -3.19 -8.34
C ALA A 105 11.98 -1.86 -7.58
N GLY A 106 10.74 -1.46 -7.34
CA GLY A 106 10.42 -0.26 -6.56
C GLY A 106 10.89 -0.35 -5.12
N ILE A 107 10.64 -1.47 -4.46
CA ILE A 107 11.08 -1.70 -3.08
C ILE A 107 12.61 -1.71 -3.01
N LYS A 108 13.27 -2.41 -3.93
CA LYS A 108 14.73 -2.47 -3.98
C LYS A 108 15.36 -1.09 -4.15
N LYS A 109 14.73 -0.24 -4.96
CA LYS A 109 15.25 1.11 -5.24
C LYS A 109 15.01 2.09 -4.09
N TYR A 110 13.80 2.11 -3.54
CA TYR A 110 13.36 3.16 -2.60
C TYR A 110 13.32 2.72 -1.14
N ALA A 111 13.15 1.44 -0.87
CA ALA A 111 13.08 0.92 0.49
C ALA A 111 13.92 -0.37 0.66
N PRO A 112 15.23 -0.31 0.33
CA PRO A 112 16.06 -1.52 0.31
C PRO A 112 16.29 -2.15 1.68
N LYS A 113 16.00 -1.43 2.75
CA LYS A 113 16.15 -1.92 4.13
C LYS A 113 14.85 -2.42 4.76
N ALA A 114 13.74 -2.34 4.00
CA ALA A 114 12.44 -2.78 4.50
C ALA A 114 12.37 -4.29 4.68
#